data_c926feb14a4499ace299e9ebcea3b6cd
#
_entry.id   c926feb14a4499ace299e9ebcea3b6cd
#
_cell.length_a   1.000
_cell.length_b   1.000
_cell.length_c   1.000
_cell.angle_alpha   90.00
_cell.angle_beta   90.00
_cell.angle_gamma   90.00
#
_symmetry.space_group_name_H-M   'P 1'
#
loop_
_entity.id
_entity.type
_entity.pdbx_description
1 polymer ?
#
loop_
_entity_poly.entity_id
_entity_poly.type
_entity_poly.pdbx_seq_one_letter_code
_entity_poly.pdbx_strand_id
1 'polypeptide(L)'
;MLNQNAMQPQFAEEASALCIPQFFLKGTPDLFGGEYELLEAENLSEGFSLSGQDAQISFELATGEMYRVDLQEKGEAIPKYMRASKEESEYIRERLAKLPPEKKVQQCVSLICGNLNRNDRYAAQEISAYVHRVVENMTEDELSAMETAIPTYARKIQDKIDGLERTYRTAQFKKWLDSGKVVCRESYALPPVITPAETIDTIPYSLYDAEKDDMNPEERNLIDIVVGLGNIRWWHRIIERKGFRLNGNINHYPDFMVMTKAGKLVLIEFKGDDRDNNDSKMKLELGRQWQAQAGPNYRYFMVFKNKDLGIDGAYTLEQFVKIMKEL
;
A
#
# COMPACT_ATOMS: atom_id res chain seq x y z
N MET A 1 -14.29 27.23 0.27
CA MET A 1 -14.53 26.85 1.69
C MET A 1 -14.14 25.38 1.84
N LEU A 2 -13.47 24.99 2.92
CA LEU A 2 -13.22 23.59 3.20
C LEU A 2 -14.57 22.92 3.52
N ASN A 3 -14.81 21.76 2.89
CA ASN A 3 -16.05 21.00 3.09
C ASN A 3 -15.97 20.28 4.46
N GLN A 4 -16.37 21.02 5.53
CA GLN A 4 -16.30 20.51 6.91
C GLN A 4 -17.58 19.73 7.23
N ASN A 5 -17.43 18.48 7.63
CA ASN A 5 -18.52 17.60 8.02
C ASN A 5 -18.29 17.15 9.46
N ALA A 6 -19.18 17.55 10.34
CA ALA A 6 -19.10 17.19 11.75
C ALA A 6 -19.59 15.76 12.00
N MET A 7 -19.09 15.17 13.06
CA MET A 7 -19.62 13.91 13.57
C MET A 7 -21.07 14.11 14.03
N GLN A 8 -21.98 13.21 13.63
CA GLN A 8 -23.39 13.33 13.98
C GLN A 8 -23.61 13.21 15.51
N PRO A 9 -24.40 14.11 16.12
CA PRO A 9 -24.55 14.17 17.58
C PRO A 9 -24.98 12.85 18.23
N GLN A 10 -25.78 12.04 17.53
CA GLN A 10 -26.27 10.76 18.05
C GLN A 10 -25.20 9.68 18.18
N PHE A 11 -24.05 9.85 17.52
CA PHE A 11 -22.92 8.92 17.55
C PHE A 11 -21.69 9.51 18.24
N ALA A 12 -21.67 10.83 18.45
CA ALA A 12 -20.48 11.57 18.85
C ALA A 12 -19.89 11.11 20.20
N GLU A 13 -20.72 10.83 21.20
CA GLU A 13 -20.25 10.36 22.51
C GLU A 13 -19.52 9.02 22.41
N GLU A 14 -20.17 8.04 21.77
CA GLU A 14 -19.61 6.70 21.58
C GLU A 14 -18.37 6.70 20.70
N ALA A 15 -18.45 7.37 19.55
CA ALA A 15 -17.35 7.40 18.56
C ALA A 15 -16.13 8.17 19.09
N SER A 16 -16.33 9.24 19.86
CA SER A 16 -15.22 10.00 20.46
C SER A 16 -14.52 9.25 21.60
N ALA A 17 -15.19 8.30 22.22
CA ALA A 17 -14.61 7.44 23.26
C ALA A 17 -13.76 6.30 22.68
N LEU A 18 -13.84 6.05 21.38
CA LEU A 18 -13.07 4.98 20.74
C LEU A 18 -11.60 5.36 20.59
N CYS A 19 -10.73 4.43 20.98
CA CYS A 19 -9.30 4.46 20.69
C CYS A 19 -8.94 3.22 19.88
N ILE A 20 -8.97 3.35 18.54
CA ILE A 20 -8.78 2.22 17.63
C ILE A 20 -7.32 1.78 17.66
N PRO A 21 -7.04 0.47 17.87
CA PRO A 21 -5.67 -0.02 17.98
C PRO A 21 -4.87 0.13 16.68
N GLN A 22 -3.59 0.46 16.86
CA GLN A 22 -2.58 0.47 15.79
C GLN A 22 -1.31 -0.21 16.28
N PHE A 23 -0.39 -0.52 15.38
CA PHE A 23 0.89 -1.14 15.73
C PHE A 23 1.92 -0.11 16.18
N PHE A 24 2.66 -0.46 17.23
CA PHE A 24 3.70 0.34 17.85
C PHE A 24 5.00 -0.45 17.94
N LEU A 25 6.10 0.24 17.72
CA LEU A 25 7.43 -0.25 18.03
C LEU A 25 7.71 -0.02 19.50
N LYS A 26 8.08 -1.07 20.21
CA LYS A 26 8.52 -0.96 21.60
C LYS A 26 9.96 -0.45 21.62
N GLY A 27 10.14 0.76 22.12
CA GLY A 27 11.45 1.37 22.34
C GLY A 27 12.08 0.92 23.65
N THR A 28 13.35 1.29 23.85
CA THR A 28 13.98 1.26 25.18
C THR A 28 13.44 2.43 26.00
N PRO A 29 13.01 2.21 27.26
CA PRO A 29 12.58 3.29 28.14
C PRO A 29 13.69 4.34 28.26
N ASP A 30 13.38 5.58 27.94
CA ASP A 30 14.26 6.71 28.18
C ASP A 30 13.79 7.53 29.39
N LEU A 31 14.58 8.54 29.77
CA LEU A 31 14.26 9.45 30.88
C LEU A 31 12.99 10.29 30.66
N PHE A 32 12.44 10.30 29.42
CA PHE A 32 11.27 11.06 29.01
C PHE A 32 10.03 10.18 28.73
N GLY A 33 10.12 8.87 28.95
CA GLY A 33 8.98 7.95 28.91
C GLY A 33 8.59 7.42 27.52
N GLY A 34 9.46 7.54 26.53
CA GLY A 34 9.24 7.03 25.16
C GLY A 34 9.28 5.52 25.04
N GLU A 35 8.35 4.80 25.69
CA GLU A 35 8.30 3.33 25.60
C GLU A 35 7.77 2.81 24.27
N TYR A 36 7.00 3.61 23.52
CA TYR A 36 6.30 3.16 22.32
C TYR A 36 6.23 4.26 21.27
N GLU A 37 6.61 3.91 20.04
CA GLU A 37 6.49 4.76 18.88
C GLU A 37 5.53 4.14 17.87
N LEU A 38 4.70 4.96 17.20
CA LEU A 38 3.84 4.46 16.13
C LEU A 38 4.71 3.80 15.05
N LEU A 39 4.41 2.56 14.72
CA LEU A 39 5.17 1.83 13.72
C LEU A 39 4.97 2.46 12.34
N GLU A 40 6.06 2.86 11.71
CA GLU A 40 6.10 3.22 10.29
C GLU A 40 6.73 2.10 9.47
N ALA A 41 6.29 1.92 8.23
CA ALA A 41 6.79 0.85 7.38
C ALA A 41 8.32 0.96 7.15
N GLU A 42 8.85 2.17 7.18
CA GLU A 42 10.28 2.48 7.07
C GLU A 42 11.11 1.89 8.21
N ASN A 43 10.55 1.80 9.43
CA ASN A 43 11.25 1.18 10.57
C ASN A 43 11.60 -0.29 10.27
N LEU A 44 10.75 -0.96 9.50
CA LEU A 44 10.93 -2.38 9.14
C LEU A 44 12.01 -2.60 8.07
N SER A 45 12.51 -1.54 7.44
CA SER A 45 13.63 -1.60 6.50
C SER A 45 14.99 -1.61 7.20
N GLU A 46 15.03 -1.43 8.52
CA GLU A 46 16.28 -1.46 9.28
C GLU A 46 17.03 -2.78 9.05
N GLY A 47 18.29 -2.64 8.59
CA GLY A 47 19.15 -3.78 8.26
C GLY A 47 18.92 -4.38 6.87
N PHE A 48 18.00 -3.86 6.07
CA PHE A 48 17.90 -4.25 4.67
C PHE A 48 19.11 -3.76 3.88
N SER A 49 19.65 -4.62 3.03
CA SER A 49 20.74 -4.30 2.13
C SER A 49 20.54 -4.96 0.78
N LEU A 50 20.95 -4.28 -0.28
CA LEU A 50 20.96 -4.81 -1.65
C LEU A 50 22.11 -5.79 -1.89
N SER A 51 23.08 -5.85 -0.97
CA SER A 51 24.18 -6.80 -1.03
C SER A 51 23.65 -8.24 -0.93
N GLY A 52 23.99 -9.09 -1.89
CA GLY A 52 23.53 -10.48 -1.91
C GLY A 52 22.08 -10.69 -2.35
N GLN A 53 21.31 -9.62 -2.61
CA GLN A 53 19.93 -9.78 -3.13
C GLN A 53 19.95 -10.29 -4.57
N ASP A 54 18.85 -10.98 -4.93
CA ASP A 54 18.62 -11.46 -6.29
C ASP A 54 18.59 -10.32 -7.31
N ALA A 55 19.47 -10.41 -8.32
CA ALA A 55 19.63 -9.43 -9.38
C ALA A 55 19.09 -9.94 -10.74
N GLN A 56 18.40 -11.09 -10.77
CA GLN A 56 17.79 -11.57 -11.99
C GLN A 56 16.47 -10.86 -12.24
N ILE A 57 16.34 -10.26 -13.41
CA ILE A 57 15.15 -9.58 -13.89
C ILE A 57 14.87 -10.07 -15.30
N SER A 58 13.65 -10.52 -15.58
CA SER A 58 13.21 -10.80 -16.94
C SER A 58 12.80 -9.48 -17.59
N PHE A 59 13.58 -9.05 -18.54
CA PHE A 59 13.23 -7.94 -19.41
C PHE A 59 12.56 -8.53 -20.65
N GLU A 60 11.24 -8.65 -20.64
CA GLU A 60 10.51 -8.97 -21.87
C GLU A 60 10.85 -7.93 -22.91
N LEU A 61 11.42 -8.37 -24.02
CA LEU A 61 11.70 -7.51 -25.16
C LEU A 61 10.36 -6.91 -25.60
N ALA A 62 10.25 -5.59 -25.49
CA ALA A 62 9.06 -4.87 -25.89
C ALA A 62 8.89 -4.97 -27.40
N THR A 63 8.24 -6.01 -27.88
CA THR A 63 7.76 -6.11 -29.25
C THR A 63 6.54 -5.19 -29.36
N GLY A 64 6.78 -3.93 -29.71
CA GLY A 64 5.87 -3.01 -30.41
C GLY A 64 4.46 -2.75 -29.88
N GLU A 65 4.00 -3.37 -28.80
CA GLU A 65 2.70 -3.09 -28.21
C GLU A 65 2.86 -2.16 -26.99
N MET A 66 2.29 -0.98 -27.13
CA MET A 66 2.16 0.00 -26.07
C MET A 66 1.50 -0.66 -24.85
N TYR A 67 2.25 -0.78 -23.75
CA TYR A 67 1.68 -1.15 -22.47
C TYR A 67 0.59 -0.13 -22.11
N ARG A 68 -0.67 -0.58 -22.06
CA ARG A 68 -1.67 0.08 -21.24
C ARG A 68 -1.27 -0.14 -19.80
N VAL A 69 -0.51 0.81 -19.28
CA VAL A 69 -0.37 0.96 -17.84
C VAL A 69 -1.76 1.24 -17.30
N ASP A 70 -2.24 0.37 -16.46
CA ASP A 70 -3.50 0.57 -15.75
C ASP A 70 -3.31 1.79 -14.81
N LEU A 71 -3.71 2.97 -15.30
CA LEU A 71 -3.60 4.27 -14.63
C LEU A 71 -4.70 4.45 -13.58
N GLN A 72 -5.12 3.41 -12.88
CA GLN A 72 -6.16 3.48 -11.87
C GLN A 72 -5.68 3.30 -10.43
N GLU A 73 -4.49 3.76 -10.09
CA GLU A 73 -4.23 4.22 -8.73
C GLU A 73 -4.23 5.75 -8.71
N LYS A 74 -5.40 6.32 -8.46
CA LYS A 74 -5.58 7.74 -8.20
C LYS A 74 -4.79 8.07 -6.92
N GLY A 75 -3.68 8.79 -7.07
CA GLY A 75 -3.11 9.51 -5.94
C GLY A 75 -1.61 9.51 -5.71
N GLU A 76 -0.82 8.70 -6.38
CA GLU A 76 0.62 8.92 -6.37
C GLU A 76 0.98 9.98 -7.41
N ALA A 77 1.71 11.02 -6.99
CA ALA A 77 2.35 11.94 -7.91
C ALA A 77 3.24 11.11 -8.84
N ILE A 78 2.77 10.87 -10.05
CA ILE A 78 3.54 10.19 -11.09
C ILE A 78 4.82 11.00 -11.24
N PRO A 79 6.02 10.44 -10.97
CA PRO A 79 7.25 11.12 -11.32
C PRO A 79 7.14 11.44 -12.81
N LYS A 80 7.29 12.71 -13.17
CA LYS A 80 7.40 13.11 -14.57
C LYS A 80 8.68 12.47 -15.11
N TYR A 81 8.58 11.26 -15.63
CA TYR A 81 9.59 10.72 -16.50
C TYR A 81 9.57 11.59 -17.76
N MET A 82 10.50 12.49 -17.85
CA MET A 82 10.77 13.16 -19.13
C MET A 82 11.11 12.03 -20.10
N ARG A 83 10.24 11.80 -21.10
CA ARG A 83 10.63 11.01 -22.26
C ARG A 83 11.87 11.71 -22.82
N ALA A 84 13.01 11.01 -22.79
CA ALA A 84 14.15 11.46 -23.54
C ALA A 84 13.66 11.74 -24.97
N SER A 85 14.01 12.88 -25.54
CA SER A 85 13.65 13.17 -26.91
C SER A 85 14.23 12.07 -27.80
N LYS A 86 13.62 11.82 -28.95
CA LYS A 86 14.13 10.81 -29.89
C LYS A 86 15.59 11.05 -30.24
N GLU A 87 15.98 12.33 -30.30
CA GLU A 87 17.36 12.82 -30.55
C GLU A 87 18.31 12.49 -29.40
N GLU A 88 17.87 12.64 -28.13
CA GLU A 88 18.69 12.26 -26.95
C GLU A 88 18.93 10.75 -26.90
N SER A 89 17.91 9.95 -27.23
CA SER A 89 18.02 8.49 -27.27
C SER A 89 18.98 8.02 -28.38
N GLU A 90 18.93 8.63 -29.56
CA GLU A 90 19.84 8.36 -30.67
C GLU A 90 21.29 8.76 -30.33
N TYR A 91 21.50 9.93 -29.69
CA TYR A 91 22.81 10.38 -29.24
C TYR A 91 23.43 9.43 -28.19
N ILE A 92 22.65 8.98 -27.21
CA ILE A 92 23.09 8.01 -26.18
C ILE A 92 23.50 6.70 -26.86
N ARG A 93 22.69 6.18 -27.77
CA ARG A 93 22.95 4.95 -28.53
C ARG A 93 24.25 5.04 -29.33
N GLU A 94 24.46 6.11 -30.10
CA GLU A 94 25.66 6.30 -30.89
C GLU A 94 26.93 6.39 -30.02
N ARG A 95 26.80 7.01 -28.84
CA ARG A 95 27.89 7.12 -27.88
C ARG A 95 28.25 5.77 -27.27
N LEU A 96 27.23 5.00 -26.85
CA LEU A 96 27.43 3.68 -26.24
C LEU A 96 28.01 2.66 -27.26
N ALA A 97 27.59 2.73 -28.51
CA ALA A 97 28.08 1.85 -29.57
C ALA A 97 29.61 2.00 -29.84
N LYS A 98 30.19 3.15 -29.50
CA LYS A 98 31.62 3.43 -29.68
C LYS A 98 32.50 3.02 -28.49
N LEU A 99 31.90 2.58 -27.37
CA LEU A 99 32.63 2.22 -26.16
C LEU A 99 33.09 0.76 -26.17
N PRO A 100 34.27 0.44 -25.60
CA PRO A 100 34.64 -0.93 -25.27
C PRO A 100 33.57 -1.57 -24.32
N PRO A 101 33.37 -2.91 -24.36
CA PRO A 101 32.31 -3.58 -23.61
C PRO A 101 32.27 -3.22 -22.13
N GLU A 102 33.43 -3.23 -21.45
CA GLU A 102 33.51 -2.89 -20.01
C GLU A 102 33.06 -1.45 -19.70
N LYS A 103 33.48 -0.50 -20.55
CA LYS A 103 33.10 0.91 -20.42
C LYS A 103 31.62 1.12 -20.76
N LYS A 104 31.09 0.32 -21.69
CA LYS A 104 29.68 0.32 -22.04
C LYS A 104 28.83 -0.10 -20.84
N VAL A 105 29.19 -1.20 -20.18
CA VAL A 105 28.51 -1.66 -18.95
C VAL A 105 28.53 -0.58 -17.86
N GLN A 106 29.70 0.01 -17.59
CA GLN A 106 29.82 1.09 -16.61
C GLN A 106 28.95 2.30 -16.93
N GLN A 107 28.90 2.70 -18.21
CA GLN A 107 28.05 3.80 -18.65
C GLN A 107 26.57 3.47 -18.52
N CYS A 108 26.14 2.24 -18.87
CA CYS A 108 24.77 1.76 -18.71
C CYS A 108 24.36 1.77 -17.23
N VAL A 109 25.21 1.26 -16.34
CA VAL A 109 24.98 1.30 -14.89
C VAL A 109 24.79 2.74 -14.41
N SER A 110 25.65 3.66 -14.84
CA SER A 110 25.55 5.08 -14.47
C SER A 110 24.25 5.72 -14.94
N LEU A 111 23.83 5.44 -16.18
CA LEU A 111 22.57 5.95 -16.75
C LEU A 111 21.35 5.39 -16.02
N ILE A 112 21.35 4.10 -15.70
CA ILE A 112 20.27 3.47 -14.91
C ILE A 112 20.21 4.10 -13.52
N CYS A 113 21.35 4.16 -12.81
CA CYS A 113 21.41 4.74 -11.47
C CYS A 113 20.89 6.19 -11.44
N GLY A 114 21.20 6.97 -12.47
CA GLY A 114 20.70 8.34 -12.61
C GLY A 114 19.20 8.46 -12.87
N ASN A 115 18.54 7.36 -13.26
CA ASN A 115 17.10 7.28 -13.50
C ASN A 115 16.33 6.54 -12.40
N LEU A 116 17.00 6.00 -11.36
CA LEU A 116 16.33 5.39 -10.23
C LEU A 116 15.75 6.48 -9.30
N ASN A 117 14.56 6.21 -8.78
CA ASN A 117 13.95 7.04 -7.76
C ASN A 117 14.46 6.68 -6.36
N ARG A 118 14.42 7.65 -5.43
CA ARG A 118 14.77 7.45 -4.01
C ARG A 118 16.16 6.84 -3.77
N ASN A 119 17.14 7.32 -4.53
CA ASN A 119 18.53 6.90 -4.38
C ASN A 119 19.13 7.22 -3.00
N ASP A 120 18.49 8.09 -2.23
CA ASP A 120 18.87 8.50 -0.87
C ASP A 120 18.69 7.41 0.19
N ARG A 121 17.92 6.36 -0.09
CA ARG A 121 17.72 5.24 0.85
C ARG A 121 18.91 4.30 0.98
N TYR A 122 19.74 4.23 -0.04
CA TYR A 122 20.88 3.31 -0.11
C TYR A 122 22.17 4.08 -0.40
N ALA A 123 23.29 3.55 0.07
CA ALA A 123 24.58 4.10 -0.33
C ALA A 123 24.76 4.00 -1.86
N ALA A 124 25.28 5.06 -2.49
CA ALA A 124 25.44 5.09 -3.94
C ALA A 124 26.28 3.91 -4.49
N GLN A 125 27.27 3.45 -3.72
CA GLN A 125 28.06 2.28 -4.07
C GLN A 125 27.26 0.99 -4.05
N GLU A 126 26.33 0.85 -3.11
CA GLU A 126 25.47 -0.33 -2.97
C GLU A 126 24.49 -0.43 -4.13
N ILE A 127 23.83 0.68 -4.50
CA ILE A 127 22.95 0.76 -5.67
C ILE A 127 23.74 0.42 -6.93
N SER A 128 24.88 1.06 -7.13
CA SER A 128 25.73 0.84 -8.32
C SER A 128 26.17 -0.62 -8.43
N ALA A 129 26.57 -1.25 -7.32
CA ALA A 129 26.95 -2.65 -7.30
C ALA A 129 25.77 -3.59 -7.61
N TYR A 130 24.56 -3.27 -7.12
CA TYR A 130 23.36 -4.03 -7.43
C TYR A 130 23.00 -3.91 -8.92
N VAL A 131 22.93 -2.68 -9.44
CA VAL A 131 22.63 -2.42 -10.86
C VAL A 131 23.66 -3.07 -11.77
N HIS A 132 24.94 -3.06 -11.38
CA HIS A 132 26.01 -3.75 -12.13
C HIS A 132 25.71 -5.25 -12.25
N ARG A 133 25.36 -5.92 -11.18
CA ARG A 133 24.95 -7.35 -11.21
C ARG A 133 23.72 -7.59 -12.09
N VAL A 134 22.74 -6.67 -12.09
CA VAL A 134 21.58 -6.76 -12.97
C VAL A 134 22.00 -6.68 -14.43
N VAL A 135 22.86 -5.70 -14.77
CA VAL A 135 23.35 -5.49 -16.15
C VAL A 135 24.22 -6.66 -16.62
N GLU A 136 25.05 -7.23 -15.75
CA GLU A 136 25.84 -8.43 -16.07
C GLU A 136 24.99 -9.67 -16.36
N ASN A 137 23.81 -9.76 -15.80
CA ASN A 137 22.87 -10.86 -16.05
C ASN A 137 22.03 -10.69 -17.32
N MET A 138 22.11 -9.53 -17.99
CA MET A 138 21.35 -9.27 -19.22
C MET A 138 21.96 -10.00 -20.41
N THR A 139 21.10 -10.44 -21.32
CA THR A 139 21.50 -10.93 -22.63
C THR A 139 21.99 -9.78 -23.53
N GLU A 140 22.70 -10.08 -24.63
CA GLU A 140 23.13 -9.07 -25.60
C GLU A 140 21.94 -8.31 -26.21
N ASP A 141 20.83 -9.00 -26.45
CA ASP A 141 19.59 -8.40 -26.98
C ASP A 141 18.96 -7.44 -25.96
N GLU A 142 18.91 -7.81 -24.68
CA GLU A 142 18.41 -6.95 -23.60
C GLU A 142 19.30 -5.72 -23.42
N LEU A 143 20.62 -5.87 -23.45
CA LEU A 143 21.57 -4.76 -23.40
C LEU A 143 21.37 -3.78 -24.56
N SER A 144 21.20 -4.31 -25.78
CA SER A 144 20.95 -3.50 -26.96
C SER A 144 19.60 -2.77 -26.91
N ALA A 145 18.55 -3.44 -26.43
CA ALA A 145 17.23 -2.83 -26.25
C ALA A 145 17.25 -1.75 -25.15
N MET A 146 18.01 -1.97 -24.06
CA MET A 146 18.17 -1.01 -22.97
C MET A 146 18.75 0.33 -23.44
N GLU A 147 19.70 0.33 -24.39
CA GLU A 147 20.32 1.56 -24.92
C GLU A 147 19.28 2.57 -25.45
N THR A 148 18.13 2.09 -25.92
CA THR A 148 17.04 2.91 -26.45
C THR A 148 15.91 3.17 -25.46
N ALA A 149 15.93 2.50 -24.30
CA ALA A 149 14.83 2.50 -23.34
C ALA A 149 15.28 2.57 -21.86
N ILE A 150 16.37 3.28 -21.57
CA ILE A 150 16.95 3.43 -20.22
C ILE A 150 15.90 3.69 -19.13
N PRO A 151 14.95 4.63 -19.28
CA PRO A 151 13.95 4.88 -18.24
C PRO A 151 13.06 3.66 -17.95
N THR A 152 12.70 2.88 -18.96
CA THR A 152 11.89 1.66 -18.80
C THR A 152 12.65 0.59 -18.03
N TYR A 153 13.92 0.39 -18.34
CA TYR A 153 14.79 -0.55 -17.63
C TYR A 153 15.05 -0.11 -16.19
N ALA A 154 15.33 1.18 -15.97
CA ALA A 154 15.48 1.75 -14.64
C ALA A 154 14.22 1.53 -13.79
N ARG A 155 13.02 1.71 -14.36
CA ARG A 155 11.76 1.44 -13.68
C ARG A 155 11.63 -0.03 -13.27
N LYS A 156 11.90 -0.99 -14.17
CA LYS A 156 11.85 -2.42 -13.85
C LYS A 156 12.83 -2.80 -12.73
N ILE A 157 14.03 -2.19 -12.74
CA ILE A 157 15.01 -2.39 -11.68
C ILE A 157 14.53 -1.80 -10.36
N GLN A 158 13.92 -0.60 -10.38
CA GLN A 158 13.30 0.00 -9.21
C GLN A 158 12.20 -0.88 -8.64
N ASP A 159 11.30 -1.38 -9.49
CA ASP A 159 10.20 -2.27 -9.08
C ASP A 159 10.74 -3.56 -8.42
N LYS A 160 11.86 -4.10 -8.92
CA LYS A 160 12.55 -5.24 -8.30
C LYS A 160 13.11 -4.90 -6.92
N ILE A 161 13.81 -3.78 -6.79
CA ILE A 161 14.36 -3.30 -5.51
C ILE A 161 13.23 -3.11 -4.49
N ASP A 162 12.17 -2.40 -4.88
CA ASP A 162 11.00 -2.15 -4.01
C ASP A 162 10.32 -3.47 -3.61
N GLY A 163 10.25 -4.44 -4.51
CA GLY A 163 9.73 -5.78 -4.22
C GLY A 163 10.59 -6.56 -3.21
N LEU A 164 11.90 -6.50 -3.33
CA LEU A 164 12.84 -7.13 -2.38
C LEU A 164 12.73 -6.49 -0.99
N GLU A 165 12.73 -5.16 -0.91
CA GLU A 165 12.55 -4.43 0.33
C GLU A 165 11.19 -4.74 0.99
N ARG A 166 10.12 -4.79 0.20
CA ARG A 166 8.78 -5.14 0.67
C ARG A 166 8.73 -6.56 1.25
N THR A 167 9.38 -7.51 0.62
CA THR A 167 9.51 -8.89 1.11
C THR A 167 10.25 -8.93 2.44
N TYR A 168 11.34 -8.18 2.55
CA TYR A 168 12.11 -8.05 3.79
C TYR A 168 11.26 -7.44 4.92
N ARG A 169 10.57 -6.32 4.67
CA ARG A 169 9.68 -5.67 5.64
C ARG A 169 8.58 -6.61 6.14
N THR A 170 8.02 -7.42 5.25
CA THR A 170 6.98 -8.39 5.61
C THR A 170 7.52 -9.45 6.56
N ALA A 171 8.70 -10.00 6.28
CA ALA A 171 9.35 -10.96 7.16
C ALA A 171 9.75 -10.32 8.50
N GLN A 172 10.26 -9.10 8.47
CA GLN A 172 10.67 -8.35 9.66
C GLN A 172 9.47 -7.99 10.56
N PHE A 173 8.35 -7.57 9.97
CA PHE A 173 7.12 -7.28 10.70
C PHE A 173 6.63 -8.51 11.47
N LYS A 174 6.55 -9.66 10.80
CA LYS A 174 6.19 -10.92 11.45
C LYS A 174 7.14 -11.27 12.59
N LYS A 175 8.43 -11.23 12.34
CA LYS A 175 9.47 -11.49 13.35
C LYS A 175 9.32 -10.58 14.58
N TRP A 176 9.05 -9.29 14.37
CA TRP A 176 8.91 -8.32 15.45
C TRP A 176 7.59 -8.46 16.20
N LEU A 177 6.50 -8.85 15.54
CA LEU A 177 5.26 -9.25 16.20
C LEU A 177 5.48 -10.48 17.09
N ASP A 178 6.08 -11.54 16.55
CA ASP A 178 6.34 -12.80 17.27
C ASP A 178 7.26 -12.59 18.50
N SER A 179 8.21 -11.66 18.42
CA SER A 179 9.13 -11.32 19.52
C SER A 179 8.58 -10.30 20.50
N GLY A 180 7.42 -9.69 20.23
CA GLY A 180 6.87 -8.61 21.05
C GLY A 180 7.60 -7.27 20.93
N LYS A 181 8.49 -7.09 19.92
CA LYS A 181 9.10 -5.81 19.59
C LYS A 181 8.07 -4.87 18.93
N VAL A 182 7.12 -5.42 18.19
CA VAL A 182 5.93 -4.72 17.70
C VAL A 182 4.73 -5.19 18.50
N VAL A 183 3.90 -4.27 18.96
CA VAL A 183 2.69 -4.53 19.74
C VAL A 183 1.52 -3.72 19.20
N CYS A 184 0.29 -4.21 19.38
CA CYS A 184 -0.92 -3.49 19.03
C CYS A 184 -1.46 -2.76 20.26
N ARG A 185 -1.74 -1.45 20.14
CA ARG A 185 -2.20 -0.60 21.25
C ARG A 185 -3.25 0.39 20.79
N GLU A 186 -4.18 0.71 21.67
CA GLU A 186 -5.15 1.78 21.48
C GLU A 186 -4.45 3.11 21.22
N SER A 187 -4.80 3.82 20.14
CA SER A 187 -4.12 5.04 19.75
C SER A 187 -4.93 6.00 18.90
N TYR A 188 -5.64 5.50 17.89
CA TYR A 188 -6.31 6.36 16.92
C TYR A 188 -7.70 6.76 17.43
N ALA A 189 -7.90 8.08 17.62
CA ALA A 189 -9.20 8.66 17.89
C ALA A 189 -9.84 9.18 16.59
N LEU A 190 -11.14 8.93 16.41
CA LEU A 190 -11.90 9.48 15.30
C LEU A 190 -11.96 11.00 15.41
N PRO A 191 -11.64 11.77 14.34
CA PRO A 191 -11.70 13.22 14.39
C PRO A 191 -13.15 13.70 14.53
N PRO A 192 -13.41 14.78 15.29
CA PRO A 192 -14.76 15.32 15.44
C PRO A 192 -15.31 15.93 14.13
N VAL A 193 -14.43 16.27 13.19
CA VAL A 193 -14.76 16.87 11.89
C VAL A 193 -13.85 16.28 10.83
N ILE A 194 -14.43 15.93 9.69
CA ILE A 194 -13.68 15.50 8.49
C ILE A 194 -13.78 16.57 7.39
N THR A 195 -12.76 16.61 6.52
CA THR A 195 -12.70 17.58 5.40
C THR A 195 -12.38 16.86 4.09
N PRO A 196 -13.30 16.05 3.54
CA PRO A 196 -13.14 15.45 2.23
C PRO A 196 -13.21 16.49 1.12
N ALA A 197 -12.59 16.21 -0.03
CA ALA A 197 -12.64 17.09 -1.19
C ALA A 197 -14.07 17.17 -1.78
N GLU A 198 -14.71 16.01 -1.87
CA GLU A 198 -16.08 15.82 -2.35
C GLU A 198 -16.86 14.99 -1.34
N THR A 199 -18.16 15.25 -1.22
CA THR A 199 -19.04 14.55 -0.28
C THR A 199 -20.25 13.98 -0.97
N ILE A 200 -20.68 12.81 -0.47
CA ILE A 200 -21.92 12.16 -0.86
C ILE A 200 -23.01 12.49 0.14
N ASP A 201 -24.20 12.79 -0.36
CA ASP A 201 -25.35 13.03 0.50
C ASP A 201 -25.98 11.71 0.98
N THR A 202 -26.28 11.70 2.24
CA THR A 202 -27.19 10.80 2.98
C THR A 202 -27.27 9.33 2.56
N ILE A 203 -26.33 8.52 3.07
CA ILE A 203 -26.61 7.12 3.36
C ILE A 203 -26.96 7.06 4.87
N PRO A 204 -28.03 6.33 5.28
CA PRO A 204 -28.39 6.20 6.69
C PRO A 204 -27.22 5.70 7.55
N TYR A 205 -27.19 6.14 8.81
CA TYR A 205 -26.18 5.77 9.81
C TYR A 205 -24.75 6.19 9.49
N SER A 206 -24.54 7.13 8.57
CA SER A 206 -23.21 7.71 8.36
C SER A 206 -22.73 8.37 9.66
N LEU A 207 -21.44 8.21 10.02
CA LEU A 207 -20.89 8.76 11.24
C LEU A 207 -20.82 10.30 11.19
N TYR A 208 -20.55 10.85 10.02
CA TYR A 208 -20.45 12.28 9.77
C TYR A 208 -21.67 12.82 9.01
N ASP A 209 -21.88 14.13 9.05
CA ASP A 209 -22.97 14.80 8.33
C ASP A 209 -22.98 14.47 6.84
N ALA A 210 -21.81 14.35 6.24
CA ALA A 210 -21.62 13.76 4.92
C ALA A 210 -20.26 13.01 4.85
N GLU A 211 -20.23 11.94 4.09
CA GLU A 211 -19.05 11.11 3.88
C GLU A 211 -18.34 11.46 2.56
N LYS A 212 -17.10 10.98 2.40
CA LYS A 212 -16.32 11.18 1.18
C LYS A 212 -16.99 10.52 -0.02
N ASP A 213 -17.09 11.26 -1.13
CA ASP A 213 -17.60 10.78 -2.41
C ASP A 213 -16.46 10.31 -3.33
N ASP A 214 -16.02 9.06 -3.17
CA ASP A 214 -15.08 8.39 -4.07
C ASP A 214 -15.43 6.92 -4.26
N MET A 215 -16.63 6.53 -3.82
CA MET A 215 -17.10 5.16 -3.93
C MET A 215 -17.44 4.80 -5.38
N ASN A 216 -16.88 3.68 -5.83
CA ASN A 216 -17.37 3.08 -7.06
C ASN A 216 -18.76 2.43 -6.85
N PRO A 217 -19.50 2.06 -7.92
CA PRO A 217 -20.84 1.49 -7.78
C PRO A 217 -20.92 0.21 -6.94
N GLU A 218 -19.85 -0.58 -6.90
CA GLU A 218 -19.81 -1.83 -6.14
C GLU A 218 -19.57 -1.57 -4.65
N GLU A 219 -18.70 -0.63 -4.32
CA GLU A 219 -18.50 -0.14 -2.93
C GLU A 219 -19.78 0.51 -2.40
N ARG A 220 -20.47 1.29 -3.23
CA ARG A 220 -21.77 1.88 -2.88
C ARG A 220 -22.81 0.80 -2.59
N ASN A 221 -22.93 -0.20 -3.45
CA ASN A 221 -23.83 -1.32 -3.24
C ASN A 221 -23.52 -2.10 -1.95
N LEU A 222 -22.22 -2.31 -1.65
CA LEU A 222 -21.79 -2.95 -0.41
C LEU A 222 -22.29 -2.18 0.82
N ILE A 223 -22.08 -0.87 0.88
CA ILE A 223 -22.49 -0.10 2.06
C ILE A 223 -24.00 0.01 2.18
N ASP A 224 -24.74 0.12 1.08
CA ASP A 224 -26.20 0.10 1.06
C ASP A 224 -26.75 -1.23 1.63
N ILE A 225 -26.14 -2.36 1.29
CA ILE A 225 -26.46 -3.67 1.86
C ILE A 225 -26.15 -3.70 3.36
N VAL A 226 -24.97 -3.27 3.77
CA VAL A 226 -24.54 -3.27 5.18
C VAL A 226 -25.50 -2.45 6.04
N VAL A 227 -25.84 -1.26 5.59
CA VAL A 227 -26.81 -0.37 6.27
C VAL A 227 -28.19 -1.02 6.38
N GLY A 228 -28.61 -1.79 5.36
CA GLY A 228 -29.87 -2.52 5.34
C GLY A 228 -29.96 -3.71 6.31
N LEU A 229 -28.84 -4.16 6.92
CA LEU A 229 -28.84 -5.33 7.83
C LEU A 229 -29.57 -5.10 9.16
N GLY A 230 -29.77 -3.83 9.56
CA GLY A 230 -30.50 -3.47 10.77
C GLY A 230 -29.72 -3.61 12.09
N ASN A 231 -28.51 -4.18 12.08
CA ASN A 231 -27.64 -4.31 13.26
C ASN A 231 -26.48 -3.30 13.29
N ILE A 232 -26.47 -2.34 12.35
CA ILE A 232 -25.43 -1.31 12.24
C ILE A 232 -25.81 -0.11 13.13
N ARG A 233 -24.81 0.41 13.83
CA ARG A 233 -24.92 1.64 14.61
C ARG A 233 -24.53 2.85 13.79
N TRP A 234 -23.34 2.80 13.18
CA TRP A 234 -22.84 3.81 12.26
C TRP A 234 -21.80 3.23 11.30
N TRP A 235 -21.52 3.93 10.24
CA TRP A 235 -20.43 3.64 9.30
C TRP A 235 -19.71 4.90 8.89
N HIS A 236 -18.44 4.74 8.41
CA HIS A 236 -17.58 5.82 7.95
C HIS A 236 -16.75 5.37 6.75
N ARG A 237 -16.66 6.21 5.71
CA ARG A 237 -15.73 6.04 4.58
C ARG A 237 -14.35 6.54 4.99
N ILE A 238 -13.37 5.67 5.14
CA ILE A 238 -12.02 6.05 5.54
C ILE A 238 -11.38 6.91 4.44
N ILE A 239 -10.85 8.08 4.83
CA ILE A 239 -10.18 9.00 3.92
C ILE A 239 -8.71 8.62 3.83
N GLU A 240 -8.27 8.16 2.65
CA GLU A 240 -6.88 7.81 2.41
C GLU A 240 -5.93 8.95 2.81
N ARG A 241 -4.83 8.61 3.46
CA ARG A 241 -3.78 9.54 3.97
C ARG A 241 -4.21 10.52 5.06
N LYS A 242 -5.48 10.60 5.41
CA LYS A 242 -6.00 11.49 6.46
C LYS A 242 -6.75 10.75 7.56
N GLY A 243 -7.36 9.62 7.24
CA GLY A 243 -8.13 8.80 8.15
C GLY A 243 -7.30 7.71 8.85
N PHE A 244 -8.02 6.78 9.47
CA PHE A 244 -7.43 5.59 10.09
C PHE A 244 -6.66 4.75 9.06
N ARG A 245 -5.51 4.23 9.47
CA ARG A 245 -4.74 3.27 8.69
C ARG A 245 -4.34 2.07 9.53
N LEU A 246 -4.33 0.92 8.92
CA LEU A 246 -3.56 -0.21 9.40
C LEU A 246 -2.10 0.03 9.04
N ASN A 247 -1.31 0.35 10.05
CA ASN A 247 0.12 0.60 9.93
C ASN A 247 0.89 -0.70 10.20
N GLY A 248 1.72 -1.13 9.27
CA GLY A 248 2.50 -2.37 9.40
C GLY A 248 3.63 -2.39 8.38
N ASN A 249 3.84 -3.54 7.76
CA ASN A 249 4.76 -3.66 6.62
C ASN A 249 4.34 -2.81 5.41
N ILE A 250 3.09 -2.41 5.36
CA ILE A 250 2.50 -1.42 4.46
C ILE A 250 1.58 -0.49 5.24
N ASN A 251 1.25 0.67 4.67
CA ASN A 251 0.16 1.52 5.14
C ASN A 251 -1.11 1.16 4.36
N HIS A 252 -2.08 0.56 5.04
CA HIS A 252 -3.33 0.16 4.43
C HIS A 252 -4.50 0.98 4.98
N TYR A 253 -5.26 1.61 4.10
CA TYR A 253 -6.47 2.36 4.39
C TYR A 253 -7.67 1.52 3.91
N PRO A 254 -8.36 0.78 4.80
CA PRO A 254 -9.57 0.04 4.41
C PRO A 254 -10.64 1.00 3.87
N ASP A 255 -11.53 0.49 3.04
CA ASP A 255 -12.57 1.32 2.43
C ASP A 255 -13.56 1.86 3.46
N PHE A 256 -14.01 1.01 4.38
CA PHE A 256 -15.04 1.36 5.35
C PHE A 256 -14.68 0.94 6.76
N MET A 257 -15.19 1.73 7.70
CA MET A 257 -15.25 1.40 9.11
C MET A 257 -16.74 1.35 9.52
N VAL A 258 -17.14 0.27 10.16
CA VAL A 258 -18.54 0.02 10.56
C VAL A 258 -18.58 -0.37 12.02
N MET A 259 -19.44 0.28 12.80
CA MET A 259 -19.76 -0.11 14.16
C MET A 259 -21.08 -0.86 14.19
N THR A 260 -21.10 -2.05 14.76
CA THR A 260 -22.34 -2.79 14.98
C THR A 260 -23.01 -2.38 16.30
N LYS A 261 -24.32 -2.65 16.44
CA LYS A 261 -25.06 -2.44 17.70
C LYS A 261 -24.53 -3.30 18.85
N ALA A 262 -23.87 -4.41 18.53
CA ALA A 262 -23.21 -5.27 19.52
C ALA A 262 -21.81 -4.77 19.92
N GLY A 263 -21.37 -3.58 19.43
CA GLY A 263 -20.08 -2.98 19.78
C GLY A 263 -18.89 -3.61 19.07
N LYS A 264 -19.09 -4.20 17.90
CA LYS A 264 -18.01 -4.71 17.05
C LYS A 264 -17.62 -3.63 16.03
N LEU A 265 -16.34 -3.26 16.01
CA LEU A 265 -15.75 -2.40 14.98
C LEU A 265 -15.24 -3.27 13.85
N VAL A 266 -15.79 -3.07 12.67
CA VAL A 266 -15.49 -3.85 11.47
C VAL A 266 -14.82 -2.96 10.45
N LEU A 267 -13.62 -3.32 10.02
CA LEU A 267 -12.93 -2.73 8.87
C LEU A 267 -13.23 -3.56 7.63
N ILE A 268 -13.58 -2.90 6.55
CA ILE A 268 -13.96 -3.56 5.29
C ILE A 268 -13.10 -3.00 4.16
N GLU A 269 -12.46 -3.87 3.42
CA GLU A 269 -11.82 -3.59 2.13
C GLU A 269 -12.59 -4.31 1.04
N PHE A 270 -13.08 -3.59 0.04
CA PHE A 270 -13.78 -4.18 -1.09
C PHE A 270 -12.83 -4.37 -2.28
N LYS A 271 -12.94 -5.51 -2.97
CA LYS A 271 -12.13 -5.82 -4.15
C LYS A 271 -13.00 -6.33 -5.29
N GLY A 272 -12.78 -5.81 -6.49
CA GLY A 272 -13.26 -6.47 -7.70
C GLY A 272 -12.65 -7.86 -7.86
N ASP A 273 -13.36 -8.77 -8.50
CA ASP A 273 -12.96 -10.18 -8.65
C ASP A 273 -11.64 -10.38 -9.45
N ASP A 274 -11.21 -9.38 -10.20
CA ASP A 274 -9.98 -9.32 -10.99
C ASP A 274 -8.74 -8.85 -10.19
N ARG A 275 -8.93 -8.38 -8.95
CA ARG A 275 -7.89 -7.78 -8.11
C ARG A 275 -7.28 -8.72 -7.07
N ASP A 276 -7.23 -10.01 -7.34
CA ASP A 276 -6.46 -10.98 -6.54
C ASP A 276 -4.98 -10.95 -6.94
N ASN A 277 -4.26 -9.99 -6.39
CA ASN A 277 -2.84 -9.79 -6.61
C ASN A 277 -2.03 -9.80 -5.30
N ASN A 278 -0.72 -9.64 -5.40
CA ASN A 278 0.16 -9.63 -4.23
C ASN A 278 -0.14 -8.50 -3.24
N ASP A 279 -0.63 -7.35 -3.71
CA ASP A 279 -1.03 -6.23 -2.87
C ASP A 279 -2.24 -6.61 -2.01
N SER A 280 -3.28 -7.20 -2.61
CA SER A 280 -4.45 -7.70 -1.90
C SER A 280 -4.09 -8.75 -0.84
N LYS A 281 -3.17 -9.66 -1.15
CA LYS A 281 -2.68 -10.67 -0.20
C LYS A 281 -1.98 -10.04 1.00
N MET A 282 -1.16 -9.02 0.78
CA MET A 282 -0.48 -8.30 1.87
C MET A 282 -1.45 -7.52 2.74
N LYS A 283 -2.43 -6.83 2.14
CA LYS A 283 -3.50 -6.12 2.87
C LYS A 283 -4.33 -7.07 3.72
N LEU A 284 -4.71 -8.22 3.16
CA LEU A 284 -5.45 -9.26 3.88
C LEU A 284 -4.65 -9.80 5.07
N GLU A 285 -3.39 -10.13 4.87
CA GLU A 285 -2.52 -10.65 5.94
C GLU A 285 -2.34 -9.61 7.06
N LEU A 286 -2.08 -8.34 6.72
CA LEU A 286 -1.98 -7.26 7.69
C LEU A 286 -3.30 -7.09 8.48
N GLY A 287 -4.45 -7.12 7.80
CA GLY A 287 -5.77 -7.03 8.43
C GLY A 287 -6.04 -8.18 9.40
N ARG A 288 -5.68 -9.41 9.03
CA ARG A 288 -5.79 -10.59 9.90
C ARG A 288 -4.88 -10.48 11.13
N GLN A 289 -3.64 -10.05 10.96
CA GLN A 289 -2.70 -9.84 12.07
C GLN A 289 -3.22 -8.75 13.01
N TRP A 290 -3.75 -7.64 12.47
CA TRP A 290 -4.35 -6.60 13.27
C TRP A 290 -5.55 -7.11 14.05
N GLN A 291 -6.50 -7.80 13.41
CA GLN A 291 -7.68 -8.38 14.09
C GLN A 291 -7.27 -9.31 15.24
N ALA A 292 -6.26 -10.15 15.02
CA ALA A 292 -5.78 -11.08 16.04
C ALA A 292 -5.18 -10.36 17.27
N GLN A 293 -4.57 -9.19 17.07
CA GLN A 293 -3.89 -8.41 18.12
C GLN A 293 -4.78 -7.33 18.75
N ALA A 294 -5.73 -6.77 17.99
CA ALA A 294 -6.61 -5.69 18.44
C ALA A 294 -7.67 -6.15 19.46
N GLY A 295 -8.02 -7.43 19.45
CA GLY A 295 -8.93 -8.02 20.43
C GLY A 295 -10.32 -8.40 19.88
N PRO A 296 -11.20 -8.93 20.73
CA PRO A 296 -12.43 -9.62 20.31
C PRO A 296 -13.50 -8.67 19.73
N ASN A 297 -13.35 -7.37 19.90
CA ASN A 297 -14.31 -6.38 19.38
C ASN A 297 -13.94 -5.83 18.01
N TYR A 298 -12.84 -6.26 17.44
CA TYR A 298 -12.32 -5.76 16.17
C TYR A 298 -12.36 -6.86 15.11
N ARG A 299 -12.76 -6.50 13.89
CA ARG A 299 -12.81 -7.40 12.73
C ARG A 299 -12.25 -6.71 11.51
N TYR A 300 -11.63 -7.49 10.64
CA TYR A 300 -11.19 -7.07 9.32
C TYR A 300 -11.72 -8.06 8.28
N PHE A 301 -12.35 -7.55 7.24
CA PHE A 301 -12.82 -8.34 6.11
C PHE A 301 -12.39 -7.74 4.79
N MET A 302 -11.83 -8.58 3.93
CA MET A 302 -11.66 -8.29 2.52
C MET A 302 -12.82 -8.94 1.76
N VAL A 303 -13.61 -8.14 1.07
CA VAL A 303 -14.86 -8.59 0.43
C VAL A 303 -14.71 -8.56 -1.08
N PHE A 304 -14.89 -9.69 -1.71
CA PHE A 304 -14.95 -9.84 -3.17
C PHE A 304 -16.40 -9.94 -3.63
N LYS A 305 -16.69 -9.47 -4.84
CA LYS A 305 -18.04 -9.53 -5.37
C LYS A 305 -18.56 -10.97 -5.41
N ASN A 306 -17.85 -11.87 -6.08
CA ASN A 306 -18.22 -13.28 -6.26
C ASN A 306 -17.07 -14.25 -6.00
N LYS A 307 -15.83 -13.78 -5.93
CA LYS A 307 -14.64 -14.62 -5.84
C LYS A 307 -14.43 -15.13 -4.42
N ASP A 308 -14.47 -16.44 -4.25
CA ASP A 308 -14.09 -17.10 -3.01
C ASP A 308 -12.61 -17.54 -3.09
N LEU A 309 -11.80 -17.01 -2.19
CA LEU A 309 -10.37 -17.37 -2.10
C LEU A 309 -10.13 -18.60 -1.19
N GLY A 310 -11.15 -19.04 -0.43
CA GLY A 310 -10.97 -20.08 0.58
C GLY A 310 -10.01 -19.68 1.71
N ILE A 311 -9.81 -18.39 1.94
CA ILE A 311 -8.91 -17.83 2.95
C ILE A 311 -9.73 -17.09 3.99
N ASP A 312 -9.52 -17.41 5.26
CA ASP A 312 -10.19 -16.71 6.37
C ASP A 312 -9.89 -15.20 6.33
N GLY A 313 -10.94 -14.38 6.49
CA GLY A 313 -10.87 -12.91 6.35
C GLY A 313 -11.14 -12.40 4.93
N ALA A 314 -11.14 -13.28 3.92
CA ALA A 314 -11.50 -12.95 2.53
C ALA A 314 -12.78 -13.71 2.15
N TYR A 315 -13.84 -12.99 1.84
CA TYR A 315 -15.18 -13.56 1.64
C TYR A 315 -15.84 -13.01 0.39
N THR A 316 -16.73 -13.79 -0.21
CA THR A 316 -17.69 -13.23 -1.18
C THR A 316 -18.66 -12.30 -0.48
N LEU A 317 -19.29 -11.39 -1.23
CA LEU A 317 -20.30 -10.48 -0.68
C LEU A 317 -21.42 -11.26 0.03
N GLU A 318 -21.85 -12.40 -0.51
CA GLU A 318 -22.89 -13.24 0.11
C GLU A 318 -22.45 -13.83 1.44
N GLN A 319 -21.23 -14.37 1.53
CA GLN A 319 -20.64 -14.91 2.76
C GLN A 319 -20.46 -13.81 3.81
N PHE A 320 -19.92 -12.66 3.39
CA PHE A 320 -19.72 -11.50 4.25
C PHE A 320 -21.05 -11.01 4.87
N VAL A 321 -22.12 -10.90 4.06
CA VAL A 321 -23.45 -10.50 4.55
C VAL A 321 -23.99 -11.47 5.61
N LYS A 322 -23.78 -12.78 5.44
CA LYS A 322 -24.17 -13.78 6.46
C LYS A 322 -23.40 -13.56 7.77
N ILE A 323 -22.08 -13.34 7.69
CA ILE A 323 -21.25 -13.08 8.87
C ILE A 323 -21.67 -11.78 9.56
N MET A 324 -21.87 -10.70 8.80
CA MET A 324 -22.26 -9.41 9.35
C MET A 324 -23.59 -9.43 10.08
N LYS A 325 -24.55 -10.29 9.68
CA LYS A 325 -25.85 -10.44 10.39
C LYS A 325 -25.70 -11.04 11.78
N GLU A 326 -24.62 -11.79 12.02
CA GLU A 326 -24.36 -12.47 13.30
C GLU A 326 -23.50 -11.63 14.25
N LEU A 327 -22.92 -10.53 13.78
CA LEU A 327 -22.12 -9.56 14.53
C LEU A 327 -22.99 -8.47 15.14
#